data_2ef1d87528e33d6386df2254f4b66c59
#
_entry.id   2ef1d87528e33d6386df2254f4b66c59
#
_cell.length_a   1.000
_cell.length_b   1.000
_cell.length_c   1.000
_cell.angle_alpha   90.00
_cell.angle_beta   90.00
_cell.angle_gamma   90.00
#
_symmetry.space_group_name_H-M   'P 1'
#
loop_
_entity.id
_entity.type
_entity.pdbx_description
1 polymer ?
#
loop_
_entity_poly.entity_id
_entity_poly.type
_entity_poly.pdbx_seq_one_letter_code
_entity_poly.pdbx_strand_id
1 'polypeptide(L)'
;MSALGQISRVKHISRKDILVTIINSLVLSKLYYCSSVWSNTSASNICKLQGVQNFAAHIISGTRKFDHVSPPLKDLRWIPVKSHLYLRDAFLAFKSLTGQVPNYLSSNFISRGNSSGRTTKSSSQLNIPLFKTKLGQRSFYYGTVTLWNALKPHFKLSESLTIFKHKMKAFLLNQFFIS
;
A
#
# COMPACT_ATOMS: atom_id res chain seq x y z
N MET A 1 -5.56 20.76 17.13
CA MET A 1 -4.12 20.64 16.79
C MET A 1 -3.81 19.23 16.31
N SER A 2 -3.01 19.06 15.27
CA SER A 2 -2.71 17.72 14.77
C SER A 2 -1.81 16.97 15.76
N ALA A 3 -1.95 15.64 15.88
CA ALA A 3 -1.10 14.79 16.72
C ALA A 3 0.40 14.99 16.42
N LEU A 4 0.77 15.14 15.14
CA LEU A 4 2.15 15.43 14.74
C LEU A 4 2.66 16.76 15.30
N GLY A 5 1.82 17.80 15.38
CA GLY A 5 2.21 19.07 15.97
C GLY A 5 2.51 18.96 17.47
N GLN A 6 1.77 18.13 18.20
CA GLN A 6 2.02 17.85 19.61
C GLN A 6 3.31 17.05 19.80
N ILE A 7 3.51 15.99 19.00
CA ILE A 7 4.72 15.15 19.04
C ILE A 7 5.97 15.98 18.69
N SER A 8 5.87 16.90 17.74
CA SER A 8 6.97 17.77 17.34
C SER A 8 7.48 18.67 18.48
N ARG A 9 6.63 19.05 19.43
CA ARG A 9 7.03 19.86 20.60
C ARG A 9 7.85 19.10 21.62
N VAL A 10 7.60 17.78 21.74
CA VAL A 10 8.27 16.93 22.73
C VAL A 10 9.40 16.09 22.13
N LYS A 11 9.69 16.25 20.83
CA LYS A 11 10.71 15.45 20.13
C LYS A 11 12.11 15.53 20.75
N HIS A 12 12.45 16.64 21.38
CA HIS A 12 13.77 16.86 21.99
C HIS A 12 14.00 16.06 23.27
N ILE A 13 12.91 15.64 23.93
CA ILE A 13 12.95 14.89 25.19
C ILE A 13 12.86 13.39 24.93
N SER A 14 12.35 12.99 23.76
CA SER A 14 12.06 11.60 23.46
C SER A 14 13.15 10.95 22.61
N ARG A 15 13.46 9.69 22.91
CA ARG A 15 14.37 8.88 22.10
C ARG A 15 13.74 8.56 20.74
N LYS A 16 14.57 8.33 19.72
CA LYS A 16 14.14 8.07 18.34
C LYS A 16 13.22 6.85 18.22
N ASP A 17 13.52 5.77 18.93
CA ASP A 17 12.72 4.54 18.96
C ASP A 17 11.29 4.77 19.51
N ILE A 18 11.20 5.56 20.59
CA ILE A 18 9.92 5.97 21.18
C ILE A 18 9.11 6.83 20.19
N LEU A 19 9.74 7.81 19.54
CA LEU A 19 9.09 8.64 18.52
C LEU A 19 8.55 7.81 17.36
N VAL A 20 9.33 6.84 16.87
CA VAL A 20 8.90 5.90 15.83
C VAL A 20 7.65 5.14 16.28
N THR A 21 7.65 4.60 17.50
CA THR A 21 6.51 3.85 18.05
C THR A 21 5.26 4.73 18.17
N ILE A 22 5.40 5.92 18.74
CA ILE A 22 4.29 6.87 18.91
C ILE A 22 3.72 7.29 17.55
N ILE A 23 4.57 7.64 16.59
CA ILE A 23 4.12 8.08 15.26
C ILE A 23 3.46 6.93 14.49
N ASN A 24 4.00 5.72 14.57
CA ASN A 24 3.39 4.55 13.96
C ASN A 24 1.99 4.27 14.54
N SER A 25 1.84 4.33 15.86
CA SER A 25 0.58 4.00 16.54
C SER A 25 -0.48 5.10 16.42
N LEU A 26 -0.12 6.37 16.52
CA LEU A 26 -1.08 7.48 16.56
C LEU A 26 -1.34 8.12 15.20
N VAL A 27 -0.37 8.09 14.29
CA VAL A 27 -0.43 8.79 13.01
C VAL A 27 -0.56 7.82 11.85
N LEU A 28 0.44 6.95 11.65
CA LEU A 28 0.44 6.07 10.48
C LEU A 28 -0.66 4.99 10.55
N SER A 29 -1.02 4.53 11.75
CA SER A 29 -2.16 3.62 11.92
C SER A 29 -3.47 4.23 11.41
N LYS A 30 -3.72 5.51 11.73
CA LYS A 30 -4.89 6.24 11.24
C LYS A 30 -4.78 6.54 9.74
N LEU A 31 -3.59 6.92 9.27
CA LEU A 31 -3.34 7.22 7.87
C LEU A 31 -3.61 6.01 6.97
N TYR A 32 -3.32 4.82 7.43
CA TYR A 32 -3.52 3.59 6.65
C TYR A 32 -4.78 2.80 7.03
N TYR A 33 -5.59 3.32 7.96
CA TYR A 33 -6.84 2.67 8.34
C TYR A 33 -7.79 2.55 7.15
N CYS A 34 -8.34 1.35 6.93
CA CYS A 34 -9.25 1.05 5.81
C CYS A 34 -8.76 1.54 4.44
N SER A 35 -7.43 1.58 4.23
CA SER A 35 -6.83 2.20 3.04
C SER A 35 -7.31 1.60 1.72
N SER A 36 -7.65 0.34 1.65
CA SER A 36 -8.18 -0.31 0.43
C SER A 36 -9.52 0.26 -0.04
N VAL A 37 -10.28 0.90 0.87
CA VAL A 37 -11.55 1.57 0.51
C VAL A 37 -11.31 2.88 -0.26
N TRP A 38 -10.25 3.60 0.08
CA TRP A 38 -9.96 4.92 -0.47
C TRP A 38 -8.63 4.99 -1.27
N SER A 39 -7.94 3.86 -1.47
CA SER A 39 -6.64 3.80 -2.17
C SER A 39 -6.70 4.39 -3.59
N ASN A 40 -7.84 4.29 -4.27
CA ASN A 40 -8.07 4.85 -5.61
C ASN A 40 -8.50 6.33 -5.60
N THR A 41 -8.15 7.09 -4.58
CA THR A 41 -8.40 8.54 -4.48
C THR A 41 -7.54 9.34 -5.47
N SER A 42 -7.77 10.65 -5.59
CA SER A 42 -7.03 11.51 -6.49
C SER A 42 -5.55 11.64 -6.12
N ALA A 43 -4.70 11.91 -7.11
CA ALA A 43 -3.27 12.16 -6.90
C ALA A 43 -3.03 13.31 -5.90
N SER A 44 -3.87 14.35 -5.93
CA SER A 44 -3.80 15.48 -4.99
C SER A 44 -3.97 15.02 -3.53
N ASN A 45 -4.93 14.12 -3.26
CA ASN A 45 -5.13 13.58 -1.92
C ASN A 45 -3.93 12.71 -1.49
N ILE A 46 -3.38 11.89 -2.39
CA ILE A 46 -2.16 11.12 -2.10
C ILE A 46 -0.98 12.03 -1.76
N CYS A 47 -0.80 13.14 -2.49
CA CYS A 47 0.24 14.13 -2.17
C CYS A 47 0.07 14.75 -0.78
N LYS A 48 -1.17 15.06 -0.36
CA LYS A 48 -1.45 15.55 1.00
C LYS A 48 -1.07 14.53 2.08
N LEU A 49 -1.42 13.25 1.86
CA LEU A 49 -1.06 12.17 2.76
C LEU A 49 0.44 11.93 2.80
N GLN A 50 1.12 12.03 1.65
CA GLN A 50 2.57 11.96 1.58
C GLN A 50 3.23 13.09 2.38
N GLY A 51 2.67 14.30 2.35
CA GLY A 51 3.11 15.41 3.20
C GLY A 51 3.04 15.11 4.69
N VAL A 52 2.01 14.38 5.15
CA VAL A 52 1.90 13.91 6.54
C VAL A 52 3.01 12.92 6.88
N GLN A 53 3.28 11.95 6.01
CA GLN A 53 4.35 10.97 6.20
C GLN A 53 5.74 11.65 6.20
N ASN A 54 5.96 12.59 5.30
CA ASN A 54 7.21 13.34 5.21
C ASN A 54 7.47 14.15 6.48
N PHE A 55 6.46 14.85 6.98
CA PHE A 55 6.58 15.60 8.22
C PHE A 55 6.86 14.69 9.42
N ALA A 56 6.22 13.52 9.47
CA ALA A 56 6.52 12.51 10.49
C ALA A 56 7.99 12.03 10.43
N ALA A 57 8.52 11.79 9.22
CA ALA A 57 9.91 11.40 9.03
C ALA A 57 10.89 12.49 9.49
N HIS A 58 10.62 13.76 9.18
CA HIS A 58 11.42 14.90 9.65
C HIS A 58 11.42 15.05 11.19
N ILE A 59 10.28 14.79 11.85
CA ILE A 59 10.22 14.81 13.32
C ILE A 59 11.15 13.76 13.91
N ILE A 60 11.13 12.53 13.38
CA ILE A 60 11.95 11.41 13.90
C ILE A 60 13.43 11.62 13.62
N SER A 61 13.78 12.11 12.43
CA SER A 61 15.18 12.32 12.03
C SER A 61 15.79 13.61 12.58
N GLY A 62 14.96 14.52 13.12
CA GLY A 62 15.40 15.83 13.56
C GLY A 62 15.77 16.81 12.43
N THR A 63 15.54 16.43 11.17
CA THR A 63 15.81 17.27 10.00
C THR A 63 14.83 18.44 9.88
N ARG A 64 15.19 19.47 9.12
CA ARG A 64 14.33 20.65 8.90
C ARG A 64 13.22 20.32 7.91
N LYS A 65 12.12 21.09 7.96
CA LYS A 65 10.93 20.89 7.11
C LYS A 65 11.23 20.91 5.62
N PHE A 66 12.24 21.66 5.20
CA PHE A 66 12.60 21.86 3.78
C PHE A 66 13.78 20.98 3.32
N ASP A 67 14.35 20.17 4.21
CA ASP A 67 15.40 19.23 3.83
C ASP A 67 14.82 18.08 2.99
N HIS A 68 15.67 17.42 2.19
CA HIS A 68 15.25 16.25 1.43
C HIS A 68 14.76 15.14 2.34
N VAL A 69 13.57 14.62 2.03
CA VAL A 69 12.89 13.59 2.82
C VAL A 69 13.37 12.16 2.52
N SER A 70 14.02 11.94 1.37
CA SER A 70 14.45 10.59 0.95
C SER A 70 15.40 9.92 1.94
N PRO A 71 16.43 10.58 2.51
CA PRO A 71 17.29 9.96 3.51
C PRO A 71 16.53 9.52 4.77
N PRO A 72 15.71 10.37 5.43
CA PRO A 72 14.86 9.97 6.54
C PRO A 72 13.96 8.77 6.27
N LEU A 73 13.30 8.73 5.10
CA LEU A 73 12.43 7.60 4.71
C LEU A 73 13.24 6.31 4.54
N LYS A 74 14.45 6.41 3.98
CA LYS A 74 15.35 5.27 3.81
C LYS A 74 15.79 4.69 5.15
N ASP A 75 16.24 5.54 6.09
CA ASP A 75 16.64 5.13 7.44
C ASP A 75 15.51 4.44 8.20
N LEU A 76 14.29 4.95 8.08
CA LEU A 76 13.09 4.39 8.69
C LEU A 76 12.54 3.15 7.94
N ARG A 77 13.08 2.82 6.76
CA ARG A 77 12.56 1.81 5.84
C ARG A 77 11.08 2.01 5.53
N TRP A 78 10.69 3.27 5.39
CA TRP A 78 9.33 3.64 5.02
C TRP A 78 9.21 3.79 3.51
N ILE A 79 8.26 3.07 2.93
CA ILE A 79 7.90 3.24 1.53
C ILE A 79 6.90 4.40 1.38
N PRO A 80 6.89 5.11 0.24
CA PRO A 80 5.93 6.19 -0.01
C PRO A 80 4.48 5.73 0.16
N VAL A 81 3.59 6.66 0.52
CA VAL A 81 2.16 6.37 0.74
C VAL A 81 1.56 5.62 -0.45
N LYS A 82 1.79 6.06 -1.69
CA LYS A 82 1.28 5.40 -2.88
C LYS A 82 1.71 3.93 -2.97
N SER A 83 2.99 3.65 -2.71
CA SER A 83 3.53 2.28 -2.73
C SER A 83 2.98 1.45 -1.57
N HIS A 84 2.73 2.07 -0.41
CA HIS A 84 2.12 1.39 0.74
C HIS A 84 0.67 1.00 0.45
N LEU A 85 -0.12 1.87 -0.19
CA LEU A 85 -1.49 1.56 -0.62
C LEU A 85 -1.49 0.40 -1.61
N TYR A 86 -0.63 0.47 -2.63
CA TYR A 86 -0.43 -0.60 -3.60
C TYR A 86 -0.11 -1.95 -2.91
N LEU A 87 0.79 -1.93 -1.93
CA LEU A 87 1.16 -3.12 -1.15
C LEU A 87 -0.04 -3.72 -0.40
N ARG A 88 -0.87 -2.87 0.23
CA ARG A 88 -2.06 -3.32 0.97
C ARG A 88 -3.13 -3.92 0.07
N ASP A 89 -3.37 -3.31 -1.07
CA ASP A 89 -4.32 -3.83 -2.06
C ASP A 89 -3.83 -5.16 -2.65
N ALA A 90 -2.51 -5.30 -2.91
CA ALA A 90 -1.91 -6.56 -3.32
C ALA A 90 -2.05 -7.67 -2.24
N PHE A 91 -1.92 -7.32 -0.95
CA PHE A 91 -2.14 -8.28 0.14
C PHE A 91 -3.59 -8.75 0.20
N LEU A 92 -4.53 -7.83 0.02
CA LEU A 92 -5.94 -8.20 0.04
C LEU A 92 -6.31 -9.05 -1.18
N ALA A 93 -5.74 -8.76 -2.36
CA ALA A 93 -5.87 -9.61 -3.54
C ALA A 93 -5.34 -11.03 -3.28
N PHE A 94 -4.14 -11.14 -2.73
CA PHE A 94 -3.55 -12.44 -2.39
C PHE A 94 -4.45 -13.22 -1.42
N LYS A 95 -4.93 -12.59 -0.34
CA LYS A 95 -5.85 -13.21 0.62
C LYS A 95 -7.16 -13.65 -0.02
N SER A 96 -7.70 -12.85 -0.95
CA SER A 96 -8.95 -13.19 -1.64
C SER A 96 -8.79 -14.41 -2.53
N LEU A 97 -7.64 -14.56 -3.17
CA LEU A 97 -7.34 -15.70 -4.04
C LEU A 97 -6.96 -16.98 -3.27
N THR A 98 -6.44 -16.83 -2.05
CA THR A 98 -6.07 -17.97 -1.18
C THR A 98 -7.17 -18.36 -0.21
N GLY A 99 -8.38 -17.81 -0.35
CA GLY A 99 -9.53 -18.15 0.50
C GLY A 99 -9.44 -17.65 1.95
N GLN A 100 -8.56 -16.69 2.23
CA GLN A 100 -8.36 -16.13 3.56
C GLN A 100 -9.26 -14.92 3.87
N VAL A 101 -10.32 -14.74 3.09
CA VAL A 101 -11.33 -13.68 3.25
C VAL A 101 -12.73 -14.26 3.13
N PRO A 102 -13.77 -13.55 3.59
CA PRO A 102 -15.16 -14.00 3.44
C PRO A 102 -15.55 -14.20 1.97
N ASN A 103 -16.47 -15.16 1.73
CA ASN A 103 -16.88 -15.56 0.38
C ASN A 103 -17.40 -14.43 -0.49
N TYR A 104 -18.11 -13.44 0.09
CA TYR A 104 -18.61 -12.29 -0.66
C TYR A 104 -17.49 -11.42 -1.26
N LEU A 105 -16.28 -11.51 -0.74
CA LEU A 105 -15.12 -10.80 -1.27
C LEU A 105 -14.35 -11.68 -2.27
N SER A 106 -14.13 -12.96 -1.95
CA SER A 106 -13.40 -13.89 -2.82
C SER A 106 -14.14 -14.21 -4.12
N SER A 107 -15.47 -14.30 -4.07
CA SER A 107 -16.31 -14.61 -5.24
C SER A 107 -16.18 -13.60 -6.41
N ASN A 108 -15.72 -12.38 -6.12
CA ASN A 108 -15.48 -11.37 -7.14
C ASN A 108 -14.18 -11.61 -7.94
N PHE A 109 -13.23 -12.39 -7.41
CA PHE A 109 -11.91 -12.61 -8.03
C PHE A 109 -11.91 -13.89 -8.89
N ILE A 110 -12.54 -13.82 -10.07
CA ILE A 110 -12.67 -14.95 -10.97
C ILE A 110 -11.54 -14.93 -12.01
N SER A 111 -10.85 -16.08 -12.20
CA SER A 111 -9.85 -16.21 -13.25
C SER A 111 -10.49 -16.25 -14.63
N ARG A 112 -9.82 -15.75 -15.65
CA ARG A 112 -10.30 -15.79 -17.04
C ARG A 112 -10.50 -17.22 -17.53
N GLY A 113 -9.65 -18.16 -17.11
CA GLY A 113 -9.81 -19.57 -17.44
C GLY A 113 -11.13 -20.14 -16.94
N ASN A 114 -11.50 -19.85 -15.70
CA ASN A 114 -12.78 -20.31 -15.13
C ASN A 114 -14.00 -19.65 -15.77
N SER A 115 -13.87 -18.41 -16.24
CA SER A 115 -14.96 -17.68 -16.88
C SER A 115 -15.22 -18.12 -18.32
N SER A 116 -14.18 -18.48 -19.08
CA SER A 116 -14.29 -18.78 -20.52
C SER A 116 -14.27 -20.27 -20.84
N GLY A 117 -13.93 -21.13 -19.89
CA GLY A 117 -13.74 -22.57 -20.10
C GLY A 117 -12.61 -22.94 -21.08
N ARG A 118 -11.83 -21.96 -21.56
CA ARG A 118 -10.73 -22.13 -22.50
C ARG A 118 -9.39 -21.88 -21.85
N THR A 119 -8.43 -22.77 -22.05
CA THR A 119 -7.04 -22.60 -21.56
C THR A 119 -6.25 -21.78 -22.55
N THR A 120 -5.96 -20.54 -22.22
CA THR A 120 -5.14 -19.60 -23.00
C THR A 120 -3.96 -19.10 -22.16
N LYS A 121 -2.98 -18.44 -22.80
CA LYS A 121 -1.83 -17.82 -22.08
C LYS A 121 -2.27 -16.82 -20.98
N SER A 122 -3.48 -16.27 -21.08
CA SER A 122 -4.06 -15.32 -20.11
C SER A 122 -5.02 -15.97 -19.12
N SER A 123 -5.18 -17.30 -19.10
CA SER A 123 -6.12 -18.02 -18.21
C SER A 123 -5.83 -17.79 -16.73
N SER A 124 -4.57 -17.55 -16.36
CA SER A 124 -4.16 -17.25 -14.98
C SER A 124 -4.42 -15.80 -14.56
N GLN A 125 -4.84 -14.93 -15.48
CA GLN A 125 -5.21 -13.55 -15.16
C GLN A 125 -6.63 -13.51 -14.60
N LEU A 126 -6.88 -12.51 -13.75
CA LEU A 126 -8.21 -12.22 -13.25
C LEU A 126 -9.06 -11.50 -14.30
N ASN A 127 -10.36 -11.78 -14.29
CA ASN A 127 -11.31 -11.11 -15.17
C ASN A 127 -11.49 -9.66 -14.71
N ILE A 128 -11.22 -8.70 -15.61
CA ILE A 128 -11.37 -7.27 -15.30
C ILE A 128 -12.84 -6.90 -15.48
N PRO A 129 -13.49 -6.36 -14.43
CA PRO A 129 -14.89 -5.94 -14.55
C PRO A 129 -15.02 -4.76 -15.51
N LEU A 130 -16.04 -4.82 -16.34
CA LEU A 130 -16.36 -3.76 -17.31
C LEU A 130 -17.17 -2.65 -16.63
N PHE A 131 -16.57 -1.50 -16.42
CA PHE A 131 -17.25 -0.30 -15.93
C PHE A 131 -17.28 0.78 -17.00
N LYS A 132 -18.50 1.28 -17.31
CA LYS A 132 -18.70 2.38 -18.27
C LYS A 132 -18.27 3.74 -17.72
N THR A 133 -18.21 3.90 -16.39
CA THR A 133 -17.93 5.18 -15.74
C THR A 133 -16.55 5.20 -15.10
N LYS A 134 -15.92 6.39 -15.08
CA LYS A 134 -14.67 6.61 -14.33
C LYS A 134 -14.82 6.33 -12.83
N LEU A 135 -16.01 6.53 -12.28
CA LEU A 135 -16.29 6.23 -10.87
C LEU A 135 -16.23 4.71 -10.62
N GLY A 136 -16.83 3.90 -11.48
CA GLY A 136 -16.75 2.43 -11.41
C GLY A 136 -15.31 1.92 -11.52
N GLN A 137 -14.48 2.54 -12.37
CA GLN A 137 -13.07 2.20 -12.51
C GLN A 137 -12.22 2.59 -11.27
N ARG A 138 -12.75 3.42 -10.38
CA ARG A 138 -12.15 3.71 -9.07
C ARG A 138 -12.56 2.73 -7.98
N SER A 139 -13.42 1.76 -8.28
CA SER A 139 -13.79 0.73 -7.31
C SER A 139 -12.56 -0.08 -6.86
N PHE A 140 -12.57 -0.51 -5.61
CA PHE A 140 -11.55 -1.40 -5.06
C PHE A 140 -11.32 -2.62 -5.95
N TYR A 141 -12.41 -3.26 -6.39
CA TYR A 141 -12.34 -4.49 -7.20
C TYR A 141 -11.60 -4.25 -8.52
N TYR A 142 -11.98 -3.22 -9.29
CA TYR A 142 -11.31 -2.89 -10.55
C TYR A 142 -9.81 -2.60 -10.35
N GLY A 143 -9.48 -1.75 -9.38
CA GLY A 143 -8.11 -1.39 -9.06
C GLY A 143 -7.27 -2.60 -8.66
N THR A 144 -7.81 -3.44 -7.78
CA THR A 144 -7.12 -4.63 -7.27
C THR A 144 -6.90 -5.69 -8.36
N VAL A 145 -7.88 -5.94 -9.21
CA VAL A 145 -7.73 -6.89 -10.33
C VAL A 145 -6.69 -6.39 -11.33
N THR A 146 -6.74 -5.11 -11.69
CA THR A 146 -5.76 -4.50 -12.60
C THR A 146 -4.35 -4.58 -12.01
N LEU A 147 -4.20 -4.24 -10.73
CA LEU A 147 -2.95 -4.37 -9.98
C LEU A 147 -2.44 -5.81 -9.99
N TRP A 148 -3.29 -6.78 -9.65
CA TRP A 148 -2.92 -8.18 -9.61
C TRP A 148 -2.45 -8.70 -10.97
N ASN A 149 -3.15 -8.33 -12.05
CA ASN A 149 -2.77 -8.74 -13.41
C ASN A 149 -1.41 -8.16 -13.83
N ALA A 150 -1.08 -6.95 -13.38
CA ALA A 150 0.20 -6.30 -13.63
C ALA A 150 1.37 -6.86 -12.79
N LEU A 151 1.09 -7.61 -11.72
CA LEU A 151 2.14 -8.21 -10.88
C LEU A 151 2.94 -9.26 -11.64
N LYS A 152 4.25 -9.26 -11.42
CA LYS A 152 5.16 -10.27 -11.98
C LYS A 152 4.81 -11.69 -11.46
N PRO A 153 4.94 -12.74 -12.28
CA PRO A 153 4.54 -14.11 -11.91
C PRO A 153 5.17 -14.63 -10.60
N HIS A 154 6.44 -14.31 -10.35
CA HIS A 154 7.15 -14.79 -9.16
C HIS A 154 6.55 -14.30 -7.82
N PHE A 155 5.77 -13.19 -7.82
CA PHE A 155 5.02 -12.77 -6.64
C PHE A 155 3.77 -13.61 -6.47
N LYS A 156 3.05 -13.90 -7.57
CA LYS A 156 1.80 -14.67 -7.57
C LYS A 156 1.99 -16.11 -7.09
N LEU A 157 3.18 -16.68 -7.35
CA LEU A 157 3.57 -18.03 -6.96
C LEU A 157 4.07 -18.15 -5.51
N SER A 158 3.85 -17.15 -4.67
CA SER A 158 4.27 -17.21 -3.27
C SER A 158 3.40 -18.20 -2.49
N GLU A 159 4.05 -19.10 -1.75
CA GLU A 159 3.38 -20.17 -0.98
C GLU A 159 2.59 -19.63 0.22
N SER A 160 3.04 -18.53 0.82
CA SER A 160 2.38 -17.94 1.99
C SER A 160 2.27 -16.44 1.90
N LEU A 161 1.29 -15.88 2.65
CA LEU A 161 1.10 -14.44 2.76
C LEU A 161 2.35 -13.74 3.34
N THR A 162 3.06 -14.38 4.25
CA THR A 162 4.27 -13.82 4.88
C THR A 162 5.39 -13.67 3.87
N ILE A 163 5.63 -14.71 3.05
CA ILE A 163 6.63 -14.68 1.98
C ILE A 163 6.24 -13.62 0.94
N PHE A 164 4.96 -13.59 0.54
CA PHE A 164 4.45 -12.59 -0.40
C PHE A 164 4.69 -11.16 0.12
N LYS A 165 4.34 -10.88 1.38
CA LYS A 165 4.56 -9.58 2.03
C LYS A 165 6.03 -9.17 2.01
N HIS A 166 6.91 -10.09 2.39
CA HIS A 166 8.34 -9.81 2.45
C HIS A 166 8.91 -9.49 1.06
N LYS A 167 8.63 -10.33 0.06
CA LYS A 167 9.06 -10.14 -1.33
C LYS A 167 8.56 -8.81 -1.90
N MET A 168 7.27 -8.51 -1.72
CA MET A 168 6.67 -7.28 -2.23
C MET A 168 7.23 -6.03 -1.55
N LYS A 169 7.40 -6.06 -0.23
CA LYS A 169 7.98 -4.92 0.50
C LYS A 169 9.43 -4.68 0.08
N ALA A 170 10.24 -5.73 -0.03
CA ALA A 170 11.62 -5.63 -0.51
C ALA A 170 11.70 -5.05 -1.93
N PHE A 171 10.84 -5.52 -2.84
CA PHE A 171 10.77 -5.00 -4.20
C PHE A 171 10.44 -3.50 -4.24
N LEU A 172 9.43 -3.06 -3.48
CA LEU A 172 9.03 -1.65 -3.45
C LEU A 172 10.08 -0.75 -2.79
N LEU A 173 10.78 -1.23 -1.77
CA LEU A 173 11.91 -0.51 -1.16
C LEU A 173 13.04 -0.35 -2.18
N ASN A 174 13.40 -1.40 -2.89
CA ASN A 174 14.45 -1.35 -3.92
C ASN A 174 14.06 -0.41 -5.05
N GLN A 175 12.84 -0.49 -5.54
CA GLN A 175 12.35 0.39 -6.61
C GLN A 175 12.38 1.87 -6.21
N PHE A 176 12.07 2.20 -4.95
CA PHE A 176 12.03 3.58 -4.48
C PHE A 176 13.40 4.16 -4.15
N PHE A 177 14.35 3.34 -3.67
CA PHE A 177 15.65 3.84 -3.18
C PHE A 177 16.81 3.63 -4.16
N ILE A 178 16.61 2.87 -5.24
CA ILE A 178 17.62 2.65 -6.30
C ILE A 178 17.32 3.48 -7.56
N SER A 179 16.05 4.01 -7.70
CA SER A 179 15.68 5.01 -8.72
C SER A 179 16.14 6.39 -8.34
#